data_9cabae458372adc2c34e9a65811ccc4f
#
_entry.id   9cabae458372adc2c34e9a65811ccc4f
#
_cell.length_a   1.000
_cell.length_b   1.000
_cell.length_c   1.000
_cell.angle_alpha   90.00
_cell.angle_beta   90.00
_cell.angle_gamma   90.00
#
_symmetry.space_group_name_H-M   'P 1'
#
loop_
_entity.id
_entity.type
_entity.pdbx_description
1 polymer ?
#
loop_
_entity_poly.entity_id
_entity_poly.type
_entity_poly.pdbx_seq_one_letter_code
_entity_poly.pdbx_strand_id
1 'polypeptide(L)'
;MTVTELANAINTTPDTVRYYTKMAFITARKNPNNGYKIYGKSAQNRLKFILSARQLNFSVAEIKSILTEADKGHSACPLVREIIEHHLTETEKQFQAALLLREKLSKAINDWQDKPDKTPTGDMICHLIESEDNTDQGGNNE
;
A
#
# COMPACT_ATOMS: atom_id res chain seq x y z
N MET A 1 2.81 12.38 26.75
CA MET A 1 1.86 11.29 26.49
C MET A 1 2.56 9.95 26.49
N THR A 2 1.93 8.97 27.09
CA THR A 2 2.39 7.59 26.99
C THR A 2 2.07 7.05 25.60
N VAL A 3 2.57 5.83 25.31
CA VAL A 3 2.26 5.16 24.03
C VAL A 3 0.75 5.05 23.83
N THR A 4 0.04 4.59 24.86
CA THR A 4 -1.42 4.40 24.76
C THR A 4 -2.16 5.73 24.58
N GLU A 5 -1.72 6.75 25.33
CA GLU A 5 -2.33 8.07 25.22
C GLU A 5 -2.13 8.68 23.83
N LEU A 6 -0.93 8.53 23.28
CA LEU A 6 -0.66 9.03 21.93
C LEU A 6 -1.50 8.29 20.89
N ALA A 7 -1.56 6.95 21.02
CA ALA A 7 -2.37 6.15 20.10
C ALA A 7 -3.83 6.58 20.12
N ASN A 8 -4.38 6.81 21.30
CA ASN A 8 -5.77 7.24 21.43
C ASN A 8 -5.99 8.64 20.88
N ALA A 9 -5.02 9.54 21.11
CA ALA A 9 -5.15 10.94 20.68
C ALA A 9 -5.23 11.07 19.16
N ILE A 10 -4.58 10.18 18.43
CA ILE A 10 -4.58 10.25 16.96
C ILE A 10 -5.30 9.08 16.32
N ASN A 11 -6.05 8.34 17.11
CA ASN A 11 -6.93 7.27 16.62
C ASN A 11 -6.17 6.17 15.89
N THR A 12 -5.11 5.69 16.52
CA THR A 12 -4.33 4.56 16.01
C THR A 12 -4.09 3.56 17.13
N THR A 13 -3.22 2.59 16.90
CA THR A 13 -2.95 1.54 17.87
C THR A 13 -1.59 1.76 18.55
N PRO A 14 -1.42 1.24 19.78
CA PRO A 14 -0.10 1.29 20.43
C PRO A 14 1.00 0.62 19.59
N ASP A 15 0.67 -0.46 18.90
CA ASP A 15 1.65 -1.14 18.05
C ASP A 15 2.14 -0.24 16.92
N THR A 16 1.26 0.56 16.34
CA THR A 16 1.64 1.53 15.30
C THR A 16 2.61 2.57 15.88
N VAL A 17 2.32 3.08 17.07
CA VAL A 17 3.21 4.03 17.73
C VAL A 17 4.59 3.41 17.97
N ARG A 18 4.62 2.18 18.46
CA ARG A 18 5.89 1.48 18.74
C ARG A 18 6.66 1.24 17.45
N TYR A 19 5.95 0.91 16.35
CA TYR A 19 6.59 0.66 15.06
C TYR A 19 7.36 1.88 14.58
N TYR A 20 6.70 3.05 14.59
CA TYR A 20 7.36 4.27 14.10
C TYR A 20 8.40 4.81 15.08
N THR A 21 8.28 4.49 16.36
CA THR A 21 9.33 4.80 17.32
C THR A 21 10.57 3.96 17.02
N LYS A 22 10.38 2.67 16.77
CA LYS A 22 11.49 1.77 16.45
C LYS A 22 12.17 2.17 15.15
N MET A 23 11.39 2.65 14.17
CA MET A 23 11.93 3.13 12.90
C MET A 23 12.58 4.50 13.01
N ALA A 24 12.54 5.11 14.17
CA ALA A 24 13.10 6.44 14.43
C ALA A 24 12.40 7.57 13.65
N PHE A 25 11.15 7.34 13.22
CA PHE A 25 10.36 8.39 12.59
C PHE A 25 9.81 9.37 13.61
N ILE A 26 9.54 8.87 14.81
CA ILE A 26 9.16 9.69 15.97
C ILE A 26 10.08 9.29 17.11
N THR A 27 10.27 10.22 18.05
CA THR A 27 11.14 9.98 19.20
C THR A 27 10.35 10.23 20.47
N ALA A 28 10.78 9.55 21.53
CA ALA A 28 10.24 9.70 22.87
C ALA A 28 11.37 9.91 23.82
N ARG A 29 11.10 10.56 24.94
CA ARG A 29 12.04 10.61 26.05
C ARG A 29 11.59 9.63 27.11
N LYS A 30 12.52 9.22 27.95
CA LYS A 30 12.20 8.33 29.06
C LYS A 30 11.79 9.12 30.27
N ASN A 31 10.74 8.68 30.95
CA ASN A 31 10.37 9.22 32.24
C ASN A 31 11.43 8.79 33.22
N PRO A 32 12.11 9.73 33.93
CA PRO A 32 13.19 9.37 34.85
C PRO A 32 12.73 8.54 36.03
N ASN A 33 11.45 8.57 36.38
CA ASN A 33 10.94 7.85 37.54
C ASN A 33 10.61 6.40 37.29
N ASN A 34 10.07 6.08 36.08
CA ASN A 34 9.60 4.73 35.78
C ASN A 34 10.15 4.16 34.49
N GLY A 35 10.95 4.91 33.75
CA GLY A 35 11.55 4.43 32.50
C GLY A 35 10.61 4.33 31.32
N TYR A 36 9.35 4.70 31.47
CA TYR A 36 8.39 4.63 30.37
C TYR A 36 8.66 5.72 29.34
N LYS A 37 8.32 5.43 28.10
CA LYS A 37 8.47 6.41 27.02
C LYS A 37 7.37 7.46 27.08
N ILE A 38 7.75 8.70 26.90
CA ILE A 38 6.83 9.84 26.88
C ILE A 38 7.00 10.58 25.56
N TYR A 39 5.88 10.86 24.91
CA TYR A 39 5.84 11.52 23.60
C TYR A 39 5.34 12.94 23.78
N GLY A 40 6.00 13.88 23.11
CA GLY A 40 5.61 15.26 23.12
C GLY A 40 4.77 15.65 21.93
N LYS A 41 4.49 16.94 21.81
CA LYS A 41 3.68 17.48 20.74
C LYS A 41 4.31 17.27 19.37
N SER A 42 5.64 17.35 19.30
CA SER A 42 6.36 17.13 18.06
C SER A 42 6.13 15.70 17.52
N ALA A 43 6.24 14.71 18.41
CA ALA A 43 6.00 13.32 18.02
C ALA A 43 4.56 13.12 17.57
N GLN A 44 3.62 13.75 18.26
CA GLN A 44 2.21 13.67 17.89
C GLN A 44 1.98 14.22 16.49
N ASN A 45 2.54 15.38 16.19
CA ASN A 45 2.38 16.01 14.88
C ASN A 45 3.04 15.19 13.77
N ARG A 46 4.23 14.66 14.05
CA ARG A 46 4.92 13.83 13.07
C ARG A 46 4.13 12.56 12.78
N LEU A 47 3.59 11.93 13.80
CA LEU A 47 2.83 10.70 13.60
C LEU A 47 1.53 10.96 12.85
N LYS A 48 0.87 12.08 13.11
CA LYS A 48 -0.31 12.49 12.31
C LYS A 48 0.05 12.60 10.84
N PHE A 49 1.17 13.24 10.53
CA PHE A 49 1.64 13.38 9.16
C PHE A 49 1.90 12.01 8.54
N ILE A 50 2.61 11.15 9.27
CA ILE A 50 2.95 9.81 8.76
C ILE A 50 1.69 9.03 8.40
N LEU A 51 0.69 9.04 9.29
CA LEU A 51 -0.54 8.29 9.05
C LEU A 51 -1.34 8.88 7.89
N SER A 52 -1.35 10.20 7.75
CA SER A 52 -2.00 10.84 6.60
C SER A 52 -1.34 10.45 5.29
N ALA A 53 -0.01 10.44 5.27
CA ALA A 53 0.74 10.05 4.08
C ALA A 53 0.49 8.57 3.74
N ARG A 54 0.41 7.71 4.75
CA ARG A 54 0.12 6.30 4.52
C ARG A 54 -1.27 6.09 3.90
N GLN A 55 -2.23 6.93 4.27
CA GLN A 55 -3.56 6.86 3.67
C GLN A 55 -3.55 7.22 2.19
N LEU A 56 -2.59 8.01 1.76
CA LEU A 56 -2.38 8.34 0.35
C LEU A 56 -1.44 7.35 -0.33
N ASN A 57 -1.17 6.24 0.34
CA ASN A 57 -0.35 5.14 -0.17
C ASN A 57 1.13 5.50 -0.34
N PHE A 58 1.61 6.50 0.37
CA PHE A 58 3.04 6.77 0.41
C PHE A 58 3.74 5.61 1.11
N SER A 59 4.84 5.16 0.56
CA SER A 59 5.63 4.10 1.18
C SER A 59 6.39 4.63 2.39
N VAL A 60 6.83 3.71 3.26
CA VAL A 60 7.64 4.08 4.42
C VAL A 60 8.92 4.77 3.97
N ALA A 61 9.54 4.30 2.89
CA ALA A 61 10.75 4.90 2.36
C ALA A 61 10.50 6.33 1.86
N GLU A 62 9.38 6.56 1.19
CA GLU A 62 9.01 7.89 0.71
C GLU A 62 8.77 8.85 1.88
N ILE A 63 8.09 8.36 2.91
CA ILE A 63 7.83 9.17 4.11
C ILE A 63 9.15 9.53 4.79
N LYS A 64 10.08 8.59 4.85
CA LYS A 64 11.40 8.84 5.43
C LYS A 64 12.11 9.98 4.67
N SER A 65 12.06 9.95 3.34
CA SER A 65 12.66 11.00 2.52
C SER A 65 12.04 12.37 2.80
N ILE A 66 10.71 12.42 2.93
CA ILE A 66 10.01 13.66 3.23
C ILE A 66 10.41 14.20 4.60
N LEU A 67 10.45 13.34 5.60
CA LEU A 67 10.84 13.74 6.96
C LEU A 67 12.28 14.22 7.00
N THR A 68 13.17 13.58 6.23
CA THR A 68 14.57 13.99 6.15
C THR A 68 14.69 15.41 5.61
N GLU A 69 13.94 15.75 4.55
CA GLU A 69 13.96 17.10 4.01
C GLU A 69 13.44 18.11 5.02
N ALA A 70 12.34 17.78 5.68
CA ALA A 70 11.75 18.66 6.70
C ALA A 70 12.71 18.87 7.87
N ASP A 71 13.41 17.82 8.29
CA ASP A 71 14.35 17.91 9.40
C ASP A 71 15.55 18.78 9.07
N LYS A 72 15.89 18.92 7.80
CA LYS A 72 16.94 19.83 7.34
C LYS A 72 16.46 21.28 7.22
N GLY A 73 15.19 21.53 7.48
CA GLY A 73 14.60 22.86 7.31
C GLY A 73 14.23 23.19 5.87
N HIS A 74 14.25 22.20 4.99
CA HIS A 74 13.86 22.40 3.58
C HIS A 74 12.38 22.12 3.41
N SER A 75 11.74 22.86 2.48
CA SER A 75 10.35 22.55 2.14
C SER A 75 10.29 21.20 1.44
N ALA A 76 9.43 20.32 1.92
CA ALA A 76 9.22 19.02 1.30
C ALA A 76 8.11 19.07 0.25
N CYS A 77 7.46 20.22 0.03
CA CYS A 77 6.35 20.31 -0.91
C CYS A 77 6.68 19.87 -2.33
N PRO A 78 7.83 20.23 -2.91
CA PRO A 78 8.15 19.75 -4.25
C PRO A 78 8.25 18.23 -4.32
N LEU A 79 8.88 17.62 -3.33
CA LEU A 79 9.01 16.16 -3.26
C LEU A 79 7.65 15.49 -3.09
N VAL A 80 6.80 16.05 -2.23
CA VAL A 80 5.46 15.52 -2.00
C VAL A 80 4.63 15.56 -3.29
N ARG A 81 4.69 16.66 -4.03
CA ARG A 81 3.96 16.78 -5.30
C ARG A 81 4.44 15.76 -6.31
N GLU A 82 5.75 15.56 -6.41
CA GLU A 82 6.33 14.60 -7.33
C GLU A 82 5.87 13.18 -7.00
N ILE A 83 5.91 12.83 -5.72
CA ILE A 83 5.49 11.49 -5.28
C ILE A 83 4.01 11.26 -5.58
N ILE A 84 3.15 12.24 -5.28
CA ILE A 84 1.71 12.05 -5.47
C ILE A 84 1.38 11.92 -6.96
N GLU A 85 2.06 12.67 -7.82
CA GLU A 85 1.88 12.55 -9.27
C GLU A 85 2.29 11.18 -9.78
N HIS A 86 3.41 10.67 -9.26
CA HIS A 86 3.86 9.33 -9.61
C HIS A 86 2.84 8.28 -9.17
N HIS A 87 2.32 8.40 -7.96
CA HIS A 87 1.33 7.46 -7.45
C HIS A 87 0.03 7.49 -8.27
N LEU A 88 -0.39 8.68 -8.70
CA LEU A 88 -1.58 8.78 -9.54
C LEU A 88 -1.36 8.06 -10.87
N THR A 89 -0.20 8.27 -11.50
CA THR A 89 0.13 7.60 -12.76
C THR A 89 0.11 6.09 -12.62
N GLU A 90 0.72 5.57 -11.55
CA GLU A 90 0.77 4.14 -11.30
C GLU A 90 -0.62 3.58 -11.01
N THR A 91 -1.44 4.32 -10.24
CA THR A 91 -2.79 3.89 -9.92
C THR A 91 -3.65 3.83 -11.18
N GLU A 92 -3.48 4.78 -12.11
CA GLU A 92 -4.21 4.74 -13.38
C GLU A 92 -3.85 3.50 -14.19
N LYS A 93 -2.56 3.15 -14.22
CA LYS A 93 -2.14 1.93 -14.92
C LYS A 93 -2.77 0.69 -14.30
N GLN A 94 -2.79 0.63 -12.96
CA GLN A 94 -3.38 -0.51 -12.25
C GLN A 94 -4.88 -0.59 -12.50
N PHE A 95 -5.54 0.56 -12.54
CA PHE A 95 -6.97 0.61 -12.83
C PHE A 95 -7.26 0.06 -14.23
N GLN A 96 -6.51 0.51 -15.23
CA GLN A 96 -6.70 0.03 -16.60
C GLN A 96 -6.42 -1.46 -16.72
N ALA A 97 -5.38 -1.95 -16.05
CA ALA A 97 -5.07 -3.37 -16.06
C ALA A 97 -6.18 -4.19 -15.40
N ALA A 98 -6.73 -3.70 -14.29
CA ALA A 98 -7.83 -4.38 -13.61
C ALA A 98 -9.10 -4.39 -14.48
N LEU A 99 -9.34 -3.33 -15.22
CA LEU A 99 -10.49 -3.25 -16.11
C LEU A 99 -10.38 -4.29 -17.23
N LEU A 100 -9.19 -4.42 -17.83
CA LEU A 100 -8.96 -5.43 -18.85
C LEU A 100 -9.12 -6.84 -18.29
N LEU A 101 -8.60 -7.07 -17.10
CA LEU A 101 -8.75 -8.38 -16.47
C LEU A 101 -10.23 -8.69 -16.21
N ARG A 102 -10.99 -7.70 -15.75
CA ARG A 102 -12.41 -7.90 -15.49
C ARG A 102 -13.13 -8.33 -16.78
N GLU A 103 -12.79 -7.70 -17.90
CA GLU A 103 -13.38 -8.05 -19.18
C GLU A 103 -13.06 -9.48 -19.58
N LYS A 104 -11.81 -9.90 -19.37
CA LYS A 104 -11.40 -11.28 -19.66
C LYS A 104 -12.14 -12.29 -18.79
N LEU A 105 -12.28 -11.98 -17.50
CA LEU A 105 -12.97 -12.87 -16.57
C LEU A 105 -14.47 -12.97 -16.91
N SER A 106 -15.09 -11.86 -17.24
CA SER A 106 -16.50 -11.85 -17.64
C SER A 106 -16.71 -12.65 -18.91
N LYS A 107 -15.83 -12.49 -19.89
CA LYS A 107 -15.91 -13.25 -21.13
C LYS A 107 -15.77 -14.74 -20.86
N ALA A 108 -14.82 -15.11 -20.02
CA ALA A 108 -14.59 -16.52 -19.68
C ALA A 108 -15.86 -17.13 -19.05
N ILE A 109 -16.47 -16.45 -18.11
CA ILE A 109 -17.71 -16.93 -17.47
C ILE A 109 -18.80 -17.15 -18.53
N ASN A 110 -18.98 -16.20 -19.42
CA ASN A 110 -19.99 -16.31 -20.48
C ASN A 110 -19.69 -17.46 -21.43
N ASP A 111 -18.42 -17.59 -21.82
CA ASP A 111 -18.01 -18.64 -22.78
C ASP A 111 -18.11 -20.02 -22.17
N TRP A 112 -17.90 -20.14 -20.88
CA TRP A 112 -17.84 -21.44 -20.21
C TRP A 112 -19.19 -21.95 -19.73
N GLN A 113 -20.23 -21.12 -19.71
CA GLN A 113 -21.53 -21.51 -19.17
C GLN A 113 -22.11 -22.77 -19.80
N ASP A 114 -21.94 -22.93 -21.10
CA ASP A 114 -22.51 -24.03 -21.82
C ASP A 114 -21.56 -25.20 -22.04
N LYS A 115 -20.35 -25.09 -21.52
CA LYS A 115 -19.36 -26.14 -21.71
C LYS A 115 -19.43 -27.15 -20.57
N PRO A 116 -19.27 -28.44 -20.89
CA PRO A 116 -19.33 -29.47 -19.85
C PRO A 116 -18.05 -29.55 -19.05
N ASP A 117 -18.18 -30.19 -17.89
CA ASP A 117 -17.01 -30.59 -17.13
C ASP A 117 -16.31 -31.75 -17.84
N LYS A 118 -14.98 -31.77 -17.75
CA LYS A 118 -14.21 -32.85 -18.32
C LYS A 118 -13.12 -33.25 -17.34
N THR A 119 -12.89 -34.57 -17.25
CA THR A 119 -11.78 -35.06 -16.42
C THR A 119 -10.46 -34.85 -17.14
N PRO A 120 -9.38 -34.66 -16.40
CA PRO A 120 -8.06 -34.52 -17.01
C PRO A 120 -7.67 -35.74 -17.78
N THR A 121 -7.04 -35.55 -18.93
CA THR A 121 -6.51 -36.67 -19.74
C THR A 121 -5.17 -36.25 -20.32
N GLY A 122 -4.21 -37.17 -20.31
CA GLY A 122 -2.90 -36.88 -20.88
C GLY A 122 -2.30 -35.63 -20.29
N ASP A 123 -2.02 -34.69 -21.15
CA ASP A 123 -1.44 -33.41 -20.73
C ASP A 123 -2.46 -32.32 -20.40
N MET A 124 -3.73 -32.63 -20.64
CA MET A 124 -4.80 -31.64 -20.40
C MET A 124 -5.18 -31.61 -18.92
N ILE A 125 -5.17 -30.41 -18.31
CA ILE A 125 -5.56 -30.21 -16.92
C ILE A 125 -6.99 -29.72 -16.83
N CYS A 126 -7.27 -28.58 -17.45
CA CYS A 126 -8.62 -28.01 -17.47
C CYS A 126 -8.88 -27.39 -18.83
N HIS A 127 -9.78 -28.03 -19.59
CA HIS A 127 -10.03 -27.59 -20.95
C HIS A 127 -10.60 -26.17 -21.04
N LEU A 128 -11.24 -25.70 -20.00
CA LEU A 128 -11.81 -24.35 -20.01
C LEU A 128 -10.69 -23.30 -20.08
N ILE A 129 -9.73 -23.40 -19.19
CA ILE A 129 -8.62 -22.45 -19.16
C ILE A 129 -7.73 -22.59 -20.38
N GLU A 130 -7.47 -23.83 -20.78
CA GLU A 130 -6.59 -24.09 -21.91
C GLU A 130 -7.22 -23.61 -23.22
N SER A 131 -8.54 -23.61 -23.32
CA SER A 131 -9.23 -23.06 -24.47
C SER A 131 -9.12 -21.53 -24.52
N GLU A 132 -9.21 -20.87 -23.39
CA GLU A 132 -9.04 -19.41 -23.31
C GLU A 132 -7.64 -18.99 -23.73
N ASP A 133 -6.65 -19.77 -23.32
CA ASP A 133 -5.27 -19.51 -23.70
C ASP A 133 -5.11 -19.47 -25.20
N ASN A 134 -5.70 -20.46 -25.89
CA ASN A 134 -5.65 -20.52 -27.33
C ASN A 134 -6.33 -19.32 -27.98
N THR A 135 -7.40 -18.82 -27.38
CA THR A 135 -8.12 -17.67 -27.90
C THR A 135 -7.28 -16.41 -27.80
N ASP A 136 -6.49 -16.28 -26.74
CA ASP A 136 -5.67 -15.10 -26.52
C ASP A 136 -4.46 -15.03 -27.42
N GLN A 137 -4.01 -16.14 -27.95
CA GLN A 137 -2.80 -16.15 -28.76
C GLN A 137 -2.89 -15.31 -30.01
N GLY A 138 -4.08 -15.04 -30.48
CA GLY A 138 -4.24 -14.23 -31.67
C GLY A 138 -3.83 -12.80 -31.50
N GLY A 139 -3.84 -12.28 -30.28
CA GLY A 139 -3.54 -10.89 -30.03
C GLY A 139 -2.23 -10.61 -29.37
N ASN A 140 -1.47 -11.62 -29.05
CA ASN A 140 -0.28 -11.42 -28.27
C ASN A 140 0.89 -12.25 -28.76
N ASN A 141 1.96 -11.58 -29.06
CA ASN A 141 3.13 -12.20 -29.63
C ASN A 141 4.37 -12.05 -28.80
N GLU A 142 4.25 -11.79 -27.60
CA GLU A 142 5.42 -11.54 -26.87
C GLU A 142 6.38 -12.60 -26.69
#